data_ed5b159a9ee754449c8a8dc4a52a548f
#
_entry.id   ed5b159a9ee754449c8a8dc4a52a548f
#
_cell.length_a   1.000
_cell.length_b   1.000
_cell.length_c   1.000
_cell.angle_alpha   90.00
_cell.angle_beta   90.00
_cell.angle_gamma   90.00
#
_symmetry.space_group_name_H-M   'P 1'
#
loop_
_entity.id
_entity.type
_entity.pdbx_description
1 polymer ?
#
loop_
_entity_poly.entity_id
_entity_poly.type
_entity_poly.pdbx_seq_one_letter_code
_entity_poly.pdbx_strand_id
1 'polypeptide(L)'
;MSLDLPVMLIIVLFLALGIFSQWLATQIKWPSIVVMSIVGLLIGPILGLVNPQETLGAEVFSPIVSLAVAVILFEGSSNLDFRELRGISKAVIRIITVGAAISWVLGAIALHKILDFPISVAVVMGGLFLITGPTVIQPLLKQAKVRKSVDSILRWESIILDPIGPILALTAFYVYQIFEQGFGVQIILIFILKMVITAVIGFGASFIFNWLIQRDFIPQNLMPSIQLVFILLVFSICDQILQESGLLAVTIFGLMMARYKRHDLIYKESDHFIENASSILVSTVFILITSSLTSSVLMDVLSWQLVIFAIAMIVLVRPISVLLSTIGTEITKRERAIVAMMAPRGIVVLTVAQFFGGLFMDDNVKMASYITPVTFGLVFITVVIYGFSFTPLSKLLGLASTEPPGVIIVGESEFSFHLGTKLHEHDIPIMVFNLFENTSEKAEELGFEVFKGNLLSSSDRIYADLIRYNKCLLMTKSFIFNSLAFNELVPEFGLNNVSMMPVSFTDEQARNNLNGPLRNHILFDESHSPRWFDNTISNKNIVEVLAEEYNTITDHDMIIYHIDDSSVVSFNKSTKPIPQYDQGTYGILRDVY
;
A
#
# COMPACT_ATOMS: atom_id res chain seq x y z
N MET A 1 3.12 -36.69 -7.70
CA MET A 1 1.77 -37.17 -8.12
C MET A 1 0.97 -35.91 -8.43
N SER A 2 1.11 -35.41 -9.67
CA SER A 2 0.35 -34.23 -10.11
C SER A 2 -1.13 -34.60 -10.19
N LEU A 3 -1.97 -33.79 -9.56
CA LEU A 3 -3.42 -33.93 -9.69
C LEU A 3 -3.81 -33.42 -11.08
N ASP A 4 -4.33 -34.29 -11.96
CA ASP A 4 -4.93 -33.90 -13.24
C ASP A 4 -6.24 -33.17 -12.99
N LEU A 5 -6.13 -31.91 -12.55
CA LEU A 5 -7.29 -31.06 -12.29
C LEU A 5 -7.70 -30.31 -13.57
N PRO A 6 -9.02 -30.14 -13.81
CA PRO A 6 -9.49 -29.30 -14.90
C PRO A 6 -8.97 -27.86 -14.77
N VAL A 7 -8.59 -27.23 -15.89
CA VAL A 7 -8.08 -25.84 -15.93
C VAL A 7 -8.96 -24.86 -15.14
N MET A 8 -10.29 -25.00 -15.27
CA MET A 8 -11.25 -24.17 -14.53
C MET A 8 -11.08 -24.29 -13.00
N LEU A 9 -10.90 -25.53 -12.51
CA LEU A 9 -10.75 -25.77 -11.07
C LEU A 9 -9.42 -25.21 -10.56
N ILE A 10 -8.36 -25.28 -11.36
CA ILE A 10 -7.06 -24.70 -11.03
C ILE A 10 -7.15 -23.20 -10.87
N ILE A 11 -7.76 -22.47 -11.82
CA ILE A 11 -7.94 -21.02 -11.73
C ILE A 11 -8.69 -20.64 -10.44
N VAL A 12 -9.82 -21.32 -10.17
CA VAL A 12 -10.62 -21.06 -8.96
C VAL A 12 -9.83 -21.40 -7.69
N LEU A 13 -9.05 -22.48 -7.70
CA LEU A 13 -8.21 -22.87 -6.58
C LEU A 13 -7.17 -21.79 -6.23
N PHE A 14 -6.47 -21.26 -7.24
CA PHE A 14 -5.46 -20.22 -7.03
C PHE A 14 -6.08 -18.89 -6.55
N LEU A 15 -7.26 -18.52 -7.07
CA LEU A 15 -8.02 -17.37 -6.55
C LEU A 15 -8.39 -17.58 -5.06
N ALA A 16 -8.94 -18.75 -4.73
CA ALA A 16 -9.33 -19.06 -3.35
C ALA A 16 -8.13 -19.09 -2.40
N LEU A 17 -7.03 -19.72 -2.81
CA LEU A 17 -5.79 -19.76 -2.04
C LEU A 17 -5.16 -18.37 -1.85
N GLY A 18 -5.26 -17.50 -2.86
CA GLY A 18 -4.82 -16.12 -2.79
C GLY A 18 -5.53 -15.36 -1.68
N ILE A 19 -6.86 -15.37 -1.70
CA ILE A 19 -7.67 -14.69 -0.69
C ILE A 19 -7.52 -15.35 0.70
N PHE A 20 -7.48 -16.68 0.76
CA PHE A 20 -7.26 -17.40 2.01
C PHE A 20 -5.90 -17.05 2.63
N SER A 21 -4.84 -16.93 1.82
CA SER A 21 -3.51 -16.55 2.29
C SER A 21 -3.48 -15.12 2.84
N GLN A 22 -4.19 -14.18 2.22
CA GLN A 22 -4.34 -12.82 2.75
C GLN A 22 -5.08 -12.82 4.09
N TRP A 23 -6.19 -13.56 4.17
CA TRP A 23 -6.95 -13.69 5.42
C TRP A 23 -6.10 -14.32 6.53
N LEU A 24 -5.39 -15.42 6.24
CA LEU A 24 -4.51 -16.09 7.20
C LEU A 24 -3.40 -15.14 7.68
N ALA A 25 -2.77 -14.38 6.77
CA ALA A 25 -1.74 -13.42 7.09
C ALA A 25 -2.23 -12.35 8.09
N THR A 26 -3.47 -11.87 7.93
CA THR A 26 -4.07 -10.91 8.87
C THR A 26 -4.29 -11.53 10.26
N GLN A 27 -4.70 -12.80 10.34
CA GLN A 27 -4.91 -13.50 11.61
C GLN A 27 -3.60 -13.74 12.38
N ILE A 28 -2.56 -14.19 11.67
CA ILE A 28 -1.25 -14.46 12.29
C ILE A 28 -0.36 -13.21 12.39
N LYS A 29 -0.83 -12.06 11.88
CA LYS A 29 -0.09 -10.78 11.83
C LYS A 29 1.24 -10.87 11.07
N TRP A 30 1.30 -11.74 10.06
CA TRP A 30 2.45 -11.88 9.18
C TRP A 30 2.24 -11.06 7.88
N PRO A 31 3.35 -10.67 7.19
CA PRO A 31 3.24 -10.08 5.87
C PRO A 31 2.54 -11.02 4.88
N SER A 32 1.50 -10.55 4.20
CA SER A 32 0.68 -11.39 3.30
C SER A 32 1.49 -12.07 2.21
N ILE A 33 2.51 -11.38 1.68
CA ILE A 33 3.39 -11.91 0.63
C ILE A 33 4.20 -13.12 1.12
N VAL A 34 4.66 -13.12 2.37
CA VAL A 34 5.38 -14.27 2.95
C VAL A 34 4.45 -15.49 3.01
N VAL A 35 3.22 -15.29 3.48
CA VAL A 35 2.24 -16.38 3.56
C VAL A 35 1.89 -16.92 2.17
N MET A 36 1.65 -16.04 1.19
CA MET A 36 1.39 -16.43 -0.20
C MET A 36 2.57 -17.21 -0.81
N SER A 37 3.81 -16.76 -0.56
CA SER A 37 5.02 -17.46 -1.01
C SER A 37 5.11 -18.86 -0.42
N ILE A 38 4.87 -19.00 0.87
CA ILE A 38 4.89 -20.31 1.54
C ILE A 38 3.80 -21.23 0.97
N VAL A 39 2.58 -20.73 0.81
CA VAL A 39 1.47 -21.51 0.25
C VAL A 39 1.77 -21.94 -1.20
N GLY A 40 2.30 -21.04 -2.04
CA GLY A 40 2.67 -21.38 -3.41
C GLY A 40 3.79 -22.41 -3.49
N LEU A 41 4.85 -22.27 -2.65
CA LEU A 41 5.93 -23.25 -2.58
C LEU A 41 5.46 -24.62 -2.06
N LEU A 42 4.56 -24.64 -1.09
CA LEU A 42 3.99 -25.90 -0.57
C LEU A 42 3.22 -26.63 -1.67
N ILE A 43 2.35 -25.95 -2.41
CA ILE A 43 1.49 -26.58 -3.43
C ILE A 43 2.29 -26.99 -4.67
N GLY A 44 3.21 -26.15 -5.11
CA GLY A 44 4.03 -26.38 -6.30
C GLY A 44 5.22 -27.30 -5.99
N PRO A 45 6.42 -26.74 -5.77
CA PRO A 45 7.65 -27.53 -5.75
C PRO A 45 7.79 -28.52 -4.59
N ILE A 46 7.16 -28.29 -3.42
CA ILE A 46 7.34 -29.16 -2.24
C ILE A 46 6.40 -30.36 -2.31
N LEU A 47 5.10 -30.15 -2.50
CA LEU A 47 4.12 -31.24 -2.53
C LEU A 47 3.88 -31.76 -3.95
N GLY A 48 4.26 -31.00 -4.99
CA GLY A 48 4.07 -31.37 -6.40
C GLY A 48 2.61 -31.59 -6.78
N LEU A 49 1.68 -30.88 -6.12
CA LEU A 49 0.24 -31.06 -6.34
C LEU A 49 -0.22 -30.49 -7.68
N VAL A 50 0.25 -29.28 -8.00
CA VAL A 50 -0.13 -28.56 -9.24
C VAL A 50 1.07 -27.73 -9.70
N ASN A 51 1.42 -27.83 -10.98
CA ASN A 51 2.30 -26.89 -11.65
C ASN A 51 1.47 -26.06 -12.62
N PRO A 52 1.15 -24.79 -12.32
CA PRO A 52 0.29 -23.97 -13.15
C PRO A 52 0.84 -23.74 -14.56
N GLN A 53 2.17 -23.62 -14.71
CA GLN A 53 2.81 -23.39 -15.99
C GLN A 53 2.70 -24.60 -16.91
N GLU A 54 2.81 -25.81 -16.39
CA GLU A 54 2.63 -27.05 -17.15
C GLU A 54 1.16 -27.30 -17.48
N THR A 55 0.26 -27.02 -16.53
CA THR A 55 -1.17 -27.33 -16.68
C THR A 55 -1.93 -26.31 -17.54
N LEU A 56 -1.63 -25.01 -17.39
CA LEU A 56 -2.24 -23.94 -18.20
C LEU A 56 -1.54 -23.78 -19.55
N GLY A 57 -0.31 -24.24 -19.66
CA GLY A 57 0.57 -23.94 -20.81
C GLY A 57 1.09 -22.50 -20.80
N ALA A 58 2.24 -22.28 -21.42
CA ALA A 58 2.86 -20.95 -21.48
C ALA A 58 1.98 -19.91 -22.19
N GLU A 59 1.19 -20.34 -23.17
CA GLU A 59 0.29 -19.47 -23.95
C GLU A 59 -0.85 -18.84 -23.12
N VAL A 60 -1.24 -19.46 -22.01
CA VAL A 60 -2.31 -18.97 -21.12
C VAL A 60 -1.72 -18.36 -19.85
N PHE A 61 -0.70 -18.99 -19.29
CA PHE A 61 -0.08 -18.58 -18.03
C PHE A 61 0.55 -17.18 -18.15
N SER A 62 1.41 -16.96 -19.14
CA SER A 62 2.13 -15.69 -19.29
C SER A 62 1.21 -14.49 -19.52
N PRO A 63 0.21 -14.52 -20.44
CA PRO A 63 -0.75 -13.42 -20.59
C PRO A 63 -1.56 -13.12 -19.32
N ILE A 64 -2.01 -14.13 -18.58
CA ILE A 64 -2.75 -13.91 -17.31
C ILE A 64 -1.89 -13.10 -16.32
N VAL A 65 -0.63 -13.49 -16.17
CA VAL A 65 0.29 -12.80 -15.26
C VAL A 65 0.54 -11.37 -15.74
N SER A 66 0.82 -11.17 -17.03
CA SER A 66 1.11 -9.84 -17.61
C SER A 66 -0.08 -8.89 -17.52
N LEU A 67 -1.29 -9.35 -17.80
CA LEU A 67 -2.52 -8.55 -17.67
C LEU A 67 -2.81 -8.20 -16.21
N ALA A 68 -2.57 -9.11 -15.28
CA ALA A 68 -2.72 -8.83 -13.86
C ALA A 68 -1.70 -7.76 -13.40
N VAL A 69 -0.44 -7.88 -13.81
CA VAL A 69 0.60 -6.88 -13.53
C VAL A 69 0.23 -5.50 -14.09
N ALA A 70 -0.38 -5.44 -15.28
CA ALA A 70 -0.87 -4.18 -15.85
C ALA A 70 -1.89 -3.48 -14.96
N VAL A 71 -2.87 -4.21 -14.42
CA VAL A 71 -3.88 -3.65 -13.49
C VAL A 71 -3.23 -3.18 -12.19
N ILE A 72 -2.31 -3.96 -11.65
CA ILE A 72 -1.57 -3.64 -10.41
C ILE A 72 -0.74 -2.36 -10.59
N LEU A 73 -0.04 -2.22 -11.71
CA LEU A 73 0.76 -1.03 -12.01
C LEU A 73 -0.11 0.21 -12.23
N PHE A 74 -1.25 0.05 -12.90
CA PHE A 74 -2.19 1.15 -13.04
C PHE A 74 -2.71 1.60 -11.68
N GLU A 75 -3.16 0.68 -10.83
CA GLU A 75 -3.62 0.98 -9.47
C GLU A 75 -2.53 1.73 -8.69
N GLY A 76 -1.33 1.17 -8.64
CA GLY A 76 -0.20 1.79 -7.96
C GLY A 76 0.10 3.20 -8.46
N SER A 77 0.18 3.39 -9.79
CA SER A 77 0.51 4.68 -10.41
C SER A 77 -0.62 5.70 -10.31
N SER A 78 -1.88 5.27 -10.36
CA SER A 78 -3.06 6.15 -10.25
C SER A 78 -3.31 6.66 -8.83
N ASN A 79 -2.71 6.03 -7.82
CA ASN A 79 -2.79 6.43 -6.43
C ASN A 79 -1.64 7.35 -5.98
N LEU A 80 -0.72 7.72 -6.89
CA LEU A 80 0.36 8.64 -6.60
C LEU A 80 -0.13 10.10 -6.55
N ASP A 81 0.19 10.82 -5.47
CA ASP A 81 -0.06 12.25 -5.38
C ASP A 81 1.24 13.04 -5.56
N PHE A 82 1.32 13.81 -6.65
CA PHE A 82 2.49 14.67 -6.93
C PHE A 82 2.73 15.73 -5.85
N ARG A 83 1.74 16.03 -4.99
CA ARG A 83 1.91 16.94 -3.86
C ARG A 83 2.75 16.32 -2.75
N GLU A 84 2.73 15.00 -2.61
CA GLU A 84 3.58 14.28 -1.65
C GLU A 84 5.06 14.46 -1.94
N LEU A 85 5.44 14.81 -3.18
CA LEU A 85 6.82 15.14 -3.53
C LEU A 85 7.32 16.47 -2.96
N ARG A 86 6.43 17.31 -2.43
CA ARG A 86 6.82 18.59 -1.86
C ARG A 86 7.69 18.38 -0.62
N GLY A 87 8.94 18.85 -0.68
CA GLY A 87 9.94 18.68 0.38
C GLY A 87 10.80 17.41 0.28
N ILE A 88 10.45 16.44 -0.58
CA ILE A 88 11.24 15.21 -0.78
C ILE A 88 11.61 14.97 -2.25
N SER A 89 11.22 15.88 -3.15
CA SER A 89 11.38 15.69 -4.61
C SER A 89 12.82 15.45 -5.04
N LYS A 90 13.80 16.16 -4.45
CA LYS A 90 15.21 15.97 -4.76
C LYS A 90 15.70 14.59 -4.36
N ALA A 91 15.28 14.07 -3.20
CA ALA A 91 15.65 12.73 -2.75
C ALA A 91 15.07 11.68 -3.70
N VAL A 92 13.77 11.76 -4.01
CA VAL A 92 13.08 10.83 -4.92
C VAL A 92 13.73 10.82 -6.31
N ILE A 93 13.91 12.00 -6.93
CA ILE A 93 14.51 12.11 -8.28
C ILE A 93 15.93 11.53 -8.29
N ARG A 94 16.75 11.83 -7.27
CA ARG A 94 18.12 11.31 -7.20
C ARG A 94 18.18 9.81 -6.96
N ILE A 95 17.29 9.24 -6.16
CA ILE A 95 17.20 7.79 -5.96
C ILE A 95 16.83 7.09 -7.28
N ILE A 96 15.81 7.61 -7.98
CA ILE A 96 15.33 7.02 -9.24
C ILE A 96 16.36 7.18 -10.39
N THR A 97 17.21 8.20 -10.38
CA THR A 97 18.20 8.45 -11.42
C THR A 97 19.59 7.97 -11.02
N VAL A 98 20.27 8.71 -10.16
CA VAL A 98 21.64 8.41 -9.73
C VAL A 98 21.72 7.12 -8.94
N GLY A 99 20.78 6.91 -7.99
CA GLY A 99 20.70 5.69 -7.20
C GLY A 99 20.46 4.46 -8.04
N ALA A 100 19.55 4.55 -9.02
CA ALA A 100 19.30 3.47 -9.98
C ALA A 100 20.55 3.14 -10.80
N ALA A 101 21.25 4.15 -11.35
CA ALA A 101 22.48 3.93 -12.11
C ALA A 101 23.58 3.24 -11.27
N ILE A 102 23.76 3.68 -10.02
CA ILE A 102 24.73 3.06 -9.10
C ILE A 102 24.32 1.62 -8.79
N SER A 103 23.04 1.39 -8.47
CA SER A 103 22.51 0.04 -8.20
C SER A 103 22.66 -0.89 -9.40
N TRP A 104 22.45 -0.40 -10.61
CA TRP A 104 22.63 -1.16 -11.85
C TRP A 104 24.07 -1.65 -11.99
N VAL A 105 25.03 -0.72 -11.94
CA VAL A 105 26.44 -1.06 -12.06
C VAL A 105 26.90 -2.01 -10.96
N LEU A 106 26.60 -1.70 -9.70
CA LEU A 106 27.00 -2.54 -8.58
C LEU A 106 26.31 -3.92 -8.60
N GLY A 107 25.04 -3.98 -8.98
CA GLY A 107 24.29 -5.23 -9.14
C GLY A 107 24.89 -6.11 -10.25
N ALA A 108 25.24 -5.53 -11.39
CA ALA A 108 25.91 -6.24 -12.48
C ALA A 108 27.29 -6.77 -12.05
N ILE A 109 28.08 -5.96 -11.34
CA ILE A 109 29.38 -6.39 -10.80
C ILE A 109 29.19 -7.54 -9.80
N ALA A 110 28.22 -7.45 -8.91
CA ALA A 110 27.94 -8.49 -7.92
C ALA A 110 27.53 -9.81 -8.60
N LEU A 111 26.65 -9.76 -9.62
CA LEU A 111 26.28 -10.95 -10.42
C LEU A 111 27.51 -11.61 -11.08
N HIS A 112 28.32 -10.80 -11.74
CA HIS A 112 29.51 -11.30 -12.45
C HIS A 112 30.55 -11.88 -11.49
N LYS A 113 30.80 -11.25 -10.32
CA LYS A 113 31.86 -11.64 -9.40
C LYS A 113 31.48 -12.71 -8.39
N ILE A 114 30.20 -12.79 -8.00
CA ILE A 114 29.74 -13.74 -6.96
C ILE A 114 29.14 -14.99 -7.60
N LEU A 115 28.40 -14.82 -8.72
CA LEU A 115 27.68 -15.91 -9.37
C LEU A 115 28.28 -16.31 -10.72
N ASP A 116 29.43 -15.75 -11.12
CA ASP A 116 30.16 -16.03 -12.36
C ASP A 116 29.34 -15.91 -13.66
N PHE A 117 28.28 -15.07 -13.65
CA PHE A 117 27.52 -14.78 -14.87
C PHE A 117 28.36 -14.06 -15.93
N PRO A 118 28.18 -14.35 -17.21
CA PRO A 118 28.75 -13.54 -18.29
C PRO A 118 28.38 -12.07 -18.14
N ILE A 119 29.28 -11.18 -18.53
CA ILE A 119 29.10 -9.74 -18.32
C ILE A 119 27.84 -9.21 -19.01
N SER A 120 27.53 -9.74 -20.19
CA SER A 120 26.33 -9.41 -20.95
C SER A 120 25.04 -9.73 -20.17
N VAL A 121 24.94 -10.94 -19.64
CA VAL A 121 23.81 -11.35 -18.79
C VAL A 121 23.78 -10.54 -17.49
N ALA A 122 24.93 -10.32 -16.85
CA ALA A 122 25.03 -9.57 -15.61
C ALA A 122 24.56 -8.12 -15.76
N VAL A 123 24.84 -7.46 -16.90
CA VAL A 123 24.38 -6.10 -17.17
C VAL A 123 22.87 -6.05 -17.40
N VAL A 124 22.30 -6.98 -18.16
CA VAL A 124 20.84 -7.06 -18.36
C VAL A 124 20.14 -7.33 -17.05
N MET A 125 20.57 -8.34 -16.29
CA MET A 125 19.99 -8.68 -14.99
C MET A 125 20.17 -7.61 -13.94
N GLY A 126 21.29 -6.87 -13.97
CA GLY A 126 21.51 -5.69 -13.13
C GLY A 126 20.44 -4.63 -13.34
N GLY A 127 19.98 -4.41 -14.58
CA GLY A 127 18.84 -3.54 -14.91
C GLY A 127 17.53 -4.05 -14.31
N LEU A 128 17.27 -5.35 -14.36
CA LEU A 128 16.09 -5.95 -13.75
C LEU A 128 16.11 -5.82 -12.22
N PHE A 129 17.26 -5.97 -11.60
CA PHE A 129 17.38 -5.87 -10.14
C PHE A 129 17.28 -4.45 -9.59
N LEU A 130 17.02 -3.45 -10.43
CA LEU A 130 16.60 -2.11 -10.00
C LEU A 130 15.14 -2.10 -9.51
N ILE A 131 14.31 -2.97 -10.06
CA ILE A 131 12.89 -3.00 -9.80
C ILE A 131 12.65 -3.30 -8.32
N THR A 132 11.99 -2.37 -7.64
CA THR A 132 11.44 -2.53 -6.30
C THR A 132 9.93 -2.64 -6.44
N GLY A 133 9.38 -3.83 -6.18
CA GLY A 133 7.96 -4.08 -6.49
C GLY A 133 6.99 -3.30 -5.59
N PRO A 134 6.09 -2.47 -6.14
CA PRO A 134 5.05 -1.79 -5.37
C PRO A 134 4.12 -2.78 -4.67
N THR A 135 3.89 -3.93 -5.26
CA THR A 135 3.10 -5.04 -4.70
C THR A 135 3.62 -5.56 -3.36
N VAL A 136 4.93 -5.43 -3.12
CA VAL A 136 5.59 -5.83 -1.88
C VAL A 136 5.70 -4.67 -0.91
N ILE A 137 6.06 -3.50 -1.40
CA ILE A 137 6.31 -2.31 -0.57
C ILE A 137 5.02 -1.78 0.06
N GLN A 138 3.92 -1.67 -0.69
CA GLN A 138 2.68 -1.08 -0.18
C GLN A 138 2.10 -1.82 1.04
N PRO A 139 1.97 -3.16 1.06
CA PRO A 139 1.53 -3.87 2.26
C PRO A 139 2.44 -3.67 3.47
N LEU A 140 3.77 -3.62 3.25
CA LEU A 140 4.74 -3.39 4.32
C LEU A 140 4.63 -2.00 4.92
N LEU A 141 4.44 -0.97 4.08
CA LEU A 141 4.23 0.42 4.52
C LEU A 141 2.92 0.55 5.31
N LYS A 142 1.83 -0.04 4.83
CA LYS A 142 0.53 -0.08 5.53
C LYS A 142 0.65 -0.76 6.91
N GLN A 143 1.42 -1.84 7.01
CA GLN A 143 1.61 -2.58 8.26
C GLN A 143 2.51 -1.82 9.26
N ALA A 144 3.60 -1.21 8.79
CA ALA A 144 4.59 -0.57 9.66
C ALA A 144 4.19 0.84 10.11
N LYS A 145 3.22 1.48 9.45
CA LYS A 145 2.75 2.86 9.74
C LYS A 145 3.91 3.84 9.89
N VAL A 146 4.75 3.90 8.89
CA VAL A 146 5.94 4.77 8.89
C VAL A 146 5.58 6.22 8.56
N ARG A 147 6.51 7.14 8.90
CA ARG A 147 6.38 8.56 8.53
C ARG A 147 6.10 8.73 7.05
N LYS A 148 5.25 9.70 6.72
CA LYS A 148 4.79 9.98 5.35
C LYS A 148 5.92 10.24 4.36
N SER A 149 7.01 10.90 4.79
CA SER A 149 8.20 11.11 3.95
C SER A 149 8.83 9.79 3.49
N VAL A 150 8.96 8.82 4.40
CA VAL A 150 9.49 7.48 4.08
C VAL A 150 8.52 6.71 3.19
N ASP A 151 7.23 6.72 3.54
CA ASP A 151 6.16 6.09 2.76
C ASP A 151 6.16 6.60 1.31
N SER A 152 6.14 7.92 1.14
CA SER A 152 6.12 8.54 -0.19
C SER A 152 7.41 8.25 -0.98
N ILE A 153 8.60 8.31 -0.37
CA ILE A 153 9.86 8.02 -1.07
C ILE A 153 9.85 6.59 -1.61
N LEU A 154 9.54 5.60 -0.77
CA LEU A 154 9.56 4.19 -1.16
C LEU A 154 8.47 3.86 -2.18
N ARG A 155 7.29 4.45 -2.04
CA ARG A 155 6.18 4.29 -2.98
C ARG A 155 6.50 4.87 -4.36
N TRP A 156 6.98 6.12 -4.42
CA TRP A 156 7.38 6.74 -5.68
C TRP A 156 8.54 6.00 -6.36
N GLU A 157 9.55 5.60 -5.60
CA GLU A 157 10.65 4.80 -6.12
C GLU A 157 10.15 3.50 -6.74
N SER A 158 9.33 2.73 -6.02
CA SER A 158 8.88 1.44 -6.49
C SER A 158 8.02 1.54 -7.76
N ILE A 159 7.10 2.50 -7.82
CA ILE A 159 6.20 2.66 -8.95
C ILE A 159 6.94 3.14 -10.21
N ILE A 160 7.90 4.04 -10.05
CA ILE A 160 8.65 4.55 -11.21
C ILE A 160 9.72 3.57 -11.70
N LEU A 161 10.41 2.86 -10.80
CA LEU A 161 11.43 1.90 -11.20
C LEU A 161 10.85 0.60 -11.78
N ASP A 162 9.59 0.29 -11.49
CA ASP A 162 8.94 -0.93 -11.98
C ASP A 162 8.89 -1.00 -13.52
N PRO A 163 8.42 0.02 -14.27
CA PRO A 163 8.51 0.03 -15.73
C PRO A 163 9.91 0.38 -16.26
N ILE A 164 10.71 1.15 -15.50
CA ILE A 164 12.05 1.57 -15.96
C ILE A 164 13.03 0.38 -15.98
N GLY A 165 12.96 -0.51 -15.00
CA GLY A 165 13.86 -1.67 -14.93
C GLY A 165 13.83 -2.56 -16.16
N PRO A 166 12.66 -3.05 -16.63
CA PRO A 166 12.54 -3.80 -17.87
C PRO A 166 13.07 -3.05 -19.10
N ILE A 167 12.81 -1.74 -19.19
CA ILE A 167 13.31 -0.89 -20.28
C ILE A 167 14.84 -0.84 -20.30
N LEU A 168 15.45 -0.65 -19.14
CA LEU A 168 16.91 -0.62 -19.02
C LEU A 168 17.52 -1.98 -19.36
N ALA A 169 16.89 -3.07 -18.92
CA ALA A 169 17.30 -4.44 -19.26
C ALA A 169 17.17 -4.71 -20.77
N LEU A 170 16.06 -4.30 -21.41
CA LEU A 170 15.91 -4.36 -22.86
C LEU A 170 16.95 -3.53 -23.59
N THR A 171 17.22 -2.32 -23.13
CA THR A 171 18.27 -1.48 -23.70
C THR A 171 19.63 -2.19 -23.65
N ALA A 172 19.97 -2.76 -22.50
CA ALA A 172 21.22 -3.51 -22.32
C ALA A 172 21.27 -4.76 -23.24
N PHE A 173 20.13 -5.45 -23.40
CA PHE A 173 20.04 -6.60 -24.29
C PHE A 173 20.23 -6.21 -25.77
N TYR A 174 19.65 -5.11 -26.23
CA TYR A 174 19.89 -4.63 -27.60
C TYR A 174 21.34 -4.16 -27.80
N VAL A 175 21.96 -3.57 -26.78
CA VAL A 175 23.40 -3.25 -26.82
C VAL A 175 24.22 -4.54 -26.95
N TYR A 176 23.91 -5.59 -26.19
CA TYR A 176 24.53 -6.90 -26.32
C TYR A 176 24.40 -7.47 -27.75
N GLN A 177 23.20 -7.42 -28.36
CA GLN A 177 22.99 -7.89 -29.72
C GLN A 177 23.84 -7.13 -30.77
N ILE A 178 24.06 -5.83 -30.57
CA ILE A 178 24.91 -5.03 -31.45
C ILE A 178 26.37 -5.49 -31.38
N PHE A 179 26.90 -5.66 -30.17
CA PHE A 179 28.31 -5.95 -29.96
C PHE A 179 28.68 -7.42 -30.25
N GLU A 180 27.83 -8.36 -29.85
CA GLU A 180 28.12 -9.80 -29.95
C GLU A 180 27.57 -10.42 -31.24
N GLN A 181 26.42 -9.94 -31.73
CA GLN A 181 25.74 -10.51 -32.91
C GLN A 181 25.88 -9.65 -34.17
N GLY A 182 26.55 -8.49 -34.08
CA GLY A 182 26.83 -7.64 -35.23
C GLY A 182 25.63 -6.87 -35.79
N PHE A 183 24.56 -6.70 -35.01
CA PHE A 183 23.42 -5.89 -35.41
C PHE A 183 23.76 -4.41 -35.56
N GLY A 184 23.08 -3.72 -36.49
CA GLY A 184 23.32 -2.28 -36.69
C GLY A 184 22.74 -1.40 -35.59
N VAL A 185 23.37 -0.24 -35.35
CA VAL A 185 22.93 0.77 -34.35
C VAL A 185 21.48 1.24 -34.57
N GLN A 186 20.93 1.03 -35.75
CA GLN A 186 19.52 1.31 -36.10
C GLN A 186 18.52 0.65 -35.16
N ILE A 187 18.84 -0.50 -34.56
CA ILE A 187 18.00 -1.20 -33.59
C ILE A 187 17.70 -0.31 -32.38
N ILE A 188 18.70 0.41 -31.85
CA ILE A 188 18.50 1.33 -30.71
C ILE A 188 17.56 2.47 -31.11
N LEU A 189 17.71 3.02 -32.32
CA LEU A 189 16.86 4.11 -32.79
C LEU A 189 15.39 3.65 -32.91
N ILE A 190 15.16 2.45 -33.48
CA ILE A 190 13.83 1.84 -33.59
C ILE A 190 13.25 1.57 -32.21
N PHE A 191 14.05 1.06 -31.27
CA PHE A 191 13.65 0.84 -29.89
C PHE A 191 13.19 2.14 -29.21
N ILE A 192 14.00 3.21 -29.28
CA ILE A 192 13.65 4.52 -28.73
C ILE A 192 12.35 5.05 -29.35
N LEU A 193 12.20 4.92 -30.69
CA LEU A 193 11.00 5.35 -31.37
C LEU A 193 9.76 4.60 -30.87
N LYS A 194 9.84 3.27 -30.73
CA LYS A 194 8.76 2.44 -30.20
C LYS A 194 8.41 2.83 -28.76
N MET A 195 9.39 3.11 -27.91
CA MET A 195 9.20 3.59 -26.55
C MET A 195 8.46 4.94 -26.49
N VAL A 196 8.85 5.88 -27.37
CA VAL A 196 8.16 7.17 -27.49
C VAL A 196 6.71 6.98 -27.94
N ILE A 197 6.46 6.13 -28.93
CA ILE A 197 5.12 5.82 -29.40
C ILE A 197 4.27 5.23 -28.27
N THR A 198 4.81 4.29 -27.51
CA THR A 198 4.14 3.67 -26.36
C THR A 198 3.80 4.70 -25.28
N ALA A 199 4.74 5.61 -24.97
CA ALA A 199 4.50 6.69 -24.02
C ALA A 199 3.39 7.63 -24.48
N VAL A 200 3.36 7.97 -25.78
CA VAL A 200 2.31 8.81 -26.39
C VAL A 200 0.95 8.11 -26.33
N ILE A 201 0.91 6.78 -26.57
CA ILE A 201 -0.35 5.99 -26.46
C ILE A 201 -0.86 6.02 -25.02
N GLY A 202 0.00 5.79 -24.00
CA GLY A 202 -0.38 5.85 -22.59
C GLY A 202 -0.92 7.22 -22.17
N PHE A 203 -0.26 8.29 -22.62
CA PHE A 203 -0.71 9.66 -22.40
C PHE A 203 -2.03 9.95 -23.13
N GLY A 204 -2.15 9.57 -24.41
CA GLY A 204 -3.36 9.74 -25.22
C GLY A 204 -4.55 8.98 -24.65
N ALA A 205 -4.31 7.75 -24.16
CA ALA A 205 -5.33 6.94 -23.51
C ALA A 205 -5.91 7.66 -22.28
N SER A 206 -5.06 8.25 -21.44
CA SER A 206 -5.52 9.01 -20.27
C SER A 206 -6.37 10.23 -20.67
N PHE A 207 -5.95 10.93 -21.70
CA PHE A 207 -6.69 12.09 -22.21
C PHE A 207 -8.06 11.69 -22.78
N ILE A 208 -8.10 10.63 -23.59
CA ILE A 208 -9.34 10.10 -24.17
C ILE A 208 -10.28 9.62 -23.08
N PHE A 209 -9.79 8.84 -22.11
CA PHE A 209 -10.61 8.32 -21.03
C PHE A 209 -11.19 9.44 -20.17
N ASN A 210 -10.38 10.43 -19.77
CA ASN A 210 -10.85 11.60 -19.04
C ASN A 210 -11.86 12.44 -19.85
N TRP A 211 -11.64 12.62 -21.15
CA TRP A 211 -12.57 13.34 -22.03
C TRP A 211 -13.93 12.64 -22.13
N LEU A 212 -13.94 11.29 -22.21
CA LEU A 212 -15.19 10.51 -22.22
C LEU A 212 -15.98 10.67 -20.92
N ILE A 213 -15.30 10.73 -19.77
CA ILE A 213 -15.93 10.95 -18.47
C ILE A 213 -16.51 12.35 -18.38
N GLN A 214 -15.72 13.39 -18.72
CA GLN A 214 -16.17 14.78 -18.64
C GLN A 214 -17.32 15.12 -19.57
N ARG A 215 -17.54 14.32 -20.61
CA ARG A 215 -18.66 14.44 -21.57
C ARG A 215 -19.86 13.58 -21.21
N ASP A 216 -19.83 12.91 -20.06
CA ASP A 216 -20.88 11.98 -19.60
C ASP A 216 -21.19 10.84 -20.59
N PHE A 217 -20.20 10.47 -21.45
CA PHE A 217 -20.35 9.33 -22.34
C PHE A 217 -20.27 7.99 -21.61
N ILE A 218 -19.64 7.97 -20.44
CA ILE A 218 -19.50 6.77 -19.60
C ILE A 218 -20.50 6.88 -18.45
N PRO A 219 -21.52 5.99 -18.39
CA PRO A 219 -22.40 5.91 -17.24
C PRO A 219 -21.61 5.56 -15.97
N GLN A 220 -21.92 6.19 -14.84
CA GLN A 220 -21.19 6.03 -13.58
C GLN A 220 -21.11 4.57 -13.13
N ASN A 221 -22.20 3.81 -13.26
CA ASN A 221 -22.25 2.39 -12.89
C ASN A 221 -21.37 1.48 -13.76
N LEU A 222 -20.99 1.90 -14.97
CA LEU A 222 -20.11 1.13 -15.88
C LEU A 222 -18.66 1.63 -15.85
N MET A 223 -18.40 2.77 -15.24
CA MET A 223 -17.09 3.41 -15.21
C MET A 223 -15.98 2.48 -14.72
N PRO A 224 -16.11 1.74 -13.61
CA PRO A 224 -15.06 0.84 -13.13
C PRO A 224 -14.72 -0.27 -14.13
N SER A 225 -15.76 -0.86 -14.75
CA SER A 225 -15.60 -1.93 -15.73
C SER A 225 -14.94 -1.43 -17.02
N ILE A 226 -15.38 -0.27 -17.52
CA ILE A 226 -14.79 0.36 -18.72
C ILE A 226 -13.34 0.74 -18.45
N GLN A 227 -13.03 1.27 -17.27
CA GLN A 227 -11.66 1.60 -16.89
C GLN A 227 -10.75 0.36 -16.90
N LEU A 228 -11.21 -0.75 -16.31
CA LEU A 228 -10.47 -2.01 -16.32
C LEU A 228 -10.18 -2.48 -17.74
N VAL A 229 -11.21 -2.52 -18.61
CA VAL A 229 -11.04 -2.92 -20.02
C VAL A 229 -10.08 -1.98 -20.74
N PHE A 230 -10.15 -0.68 -20.47
CA PHE A 230 -9.28 0.32 -21.08
C PHE A 230 -7.81 0.12 -20.69
N ILE A 231 -7.54 -0.22 -19.41
CA ILE A 231 -6.20 -0.57 -18.92
C ILE A 231 -5.64 -1.78 -19.70
N LEU A 232 -6.44 -2.85 -19.80
CA LEU A 232 -6.03 -4.07 -20.48
C LEU A 232 -5.81 -3.85 -21.99
N LEU A 233 -6.64 -3.03 -22.64
CA LEU A 233 -6.46 -2.66 -24.05
C LEU A 233 -5.18 -1.86 -24.29
N VAL A 234 -4.93 -0.83 -23.47
CA VAL A 234 -3.71 -0.01 -23.59
C VAL A 234 -2.47 -0.87 -23.40
N PHE A 235 -2.46 -1.74 -22.38
CA PHE A 235 -1.38 -2.67 -22.15
C PHE A 235 -1.15 -3.56 -23.38
N SER A 236 -2.20 -4.27 -23.84
CA SER A 236 -2.09 -5.24 -24.92
C SER A 236 -1.67 -4.62 -26.26
N ILE A 237 -2.18 -3.44 -26.59
CA ILE A 237 -1.79 -2.72 -27.82
C ILE A 237 -0.32 -2.32 -27.76
N CYS A 238 0.14 -1.78 -26.63
CA CYS A 238 1.52 -1.34 -26.49
C CYS A 238 2.50 -2.51 -26.44
N ASP A 239 2.12 -3.60 -25.81
CA ASP A 239 2.95 -4.81 -25.73
C ASP A 239 3.18 -5.46 -27.09
N GLN A 240 2.22 -5.34 -28.02
CA GLN A 240 2.39 -5.77 -29.43
C GLN A 240 3.39 -4.87 -30.21
N ILE A 241 3.53 -3.60 -29.84
CA ILE A 241 4.48 -2.68 -30.48
C ILE A 241 5.92 -3.02 -30.07
N LEU A 242 6.12 -3.24 -28.79
CA LEU A 242 7.38 -3.62 -28.17
C LEU A 242 7.06 -4.40 -26.89
N GLN A 243 7.58 -5.60 -26.79
CA GLN A 243 7.40 -6.46 -25.63
C GLN A 243 7.82 -5.74 -24.33
N GLU A 244 7.06 -5.93 -23.27
CA GLU A 244 7.19 -5.27 -21.97
C GLU A 244 6.91 -3.73 -21.98
N SER A 245 6.69 -3.11 -23.13
CA SER A 245 6.39 -1.67 -23.18
C SER A 245 4.98 -1.32 -22.72
N GLY A 246 4.08 -2.30 -22.69
CA GLY A 246 2.75 -2.16 -22.10
C GLY A 246 2.79 -1.68 -20.66
N LEU A 247 3.78 -2.10 -19.88
CA LEU A 247 4.00 -1.64 -18.49
C LEU A 247 4.23 -0.13 -18.41
N LEU A 248 5.04 0.42 -19.33
CA LEU A 248 5.28 1.86 -19.40
C LEU A 248 4.01 2.63 -19.76
N ALA A 249 3.27 2.15 -20.77
CA ALA A 249 2.04 2.82 -21.22
C ALA A 249 1.00 2.90 -20.10
N VAL A 250 0.79 1.79 -19.39
CA VAL A 250 -0.18 1.71 -18.28
C VAL A 250 0.26 2.56 -17.10
N THR A 251 1.56 2.60 -16.79
CA THR A 251 2.09 3.48 -15.73
C THR A 251 1.88 4.95 -16.06
N ILE A 252 2.15 5.37 -17.30
CA ILE A 252 1.89 6.75 -17.75
C ILE A 252 0.38 7.04 -17.70
N PHE A 253 -0.44 6.11 -18.15
CA PHE A 253 -1.89 6.22 -18.08
C PHE A 253 -2.35 6.44 -16.63
N GLY A 254 -1.89 5.63 -15.68
CA GLY A 254 -2.22 5.76 -14.25
C GLY A 254 -1.74 7.08 -13.65
N LEU A 255 -0.48 7.49 -13.91
CA LEU A 255 0.07 8.77 -13.45
C LEU A 255 -0.73 9.98 -13.94
N MET A 256 -1.20 9.94 -15.19
CA MET A 256 -2.04 11.02 -15.72
C MET A 256 -3.43 10.99 -15.11
N MET A 257 -4.01 9.81 -14.90
CA MET A 257 -5.28 9.66 -14.18
C MET A 257 -5.19 10.19 -12.74
N ALA A 258 -4.10 9.93 -12.03
CA ALA A 258 -3.82 10.51 -10.72
C ALA A 258 -3.91 12.05 -10.70
N ARG A 259 -3.53 12.69 -11.80
CA ARG A 259 -3.65 14.14 -11.95
C ARG A 259 -5.08 14.61 -12.19
N TYR A 260 -5.89 13.87 -12.96
CA TYR A 260 -7.29 14.22 -13.26
C TYR A 260 -8.22 13.97 -12.06
N LYS A 261 -8.03 12.90 -11.31
CA LYS A 261 -8.83 12.52 -10.14
C LYS A 261 -8.92 13.61 -9.05
N ARG A 262 -7.99 14.56 -9.03
CA ARG A 262 -7.92 15.62 -8.02
C ARG A 262 -9.12 16.54 -7.94
N HIS A 263 -9.90 16.61 -9.00
CA HIS A 263 -10.97 17.61 -9.14
C HIS A 263 -12.37 17.02 -9.09
N ASP A 264 -12.52 15.67 -9.12
CA ASP A 264 -13.83 15.04 -9.25
C ASP A 264 -14.03 13.84 -8.32
N LEU A 265 -15.13 13.87 -7.56
CA LEU A 265 -15.61 12.77 -6.71
C LEU A 265 -16.04 11.53 -7.51
N ILE A 266 -16.25 11.70 -8.82
CA ILE A 266 -16.74 10.68 -9.75
C ILE A 266 -15.81 9.44 -9.80
N TYR A 267 -14.52 9.63 -9.55
CA TYR A 267 -13.52 8.56 -9.65
C TYR A 267 -13.46 7.61 -8.44
N LYS A 268 -14.07 7.93 -7.29
CA LYS A 268 -13.91 7.15 -6.05
C LYS A 268 -14.40 5.71 -6.15
N GLU A 269 -15.57 5.49 -6.74
CA GLU A 269 -16.12 4.12 -6.90
C GLU A 269 -15.24 3.27 -7.81
N SER A 270 -14.71 3.89 -8.87
CA SER A 270 -13.80 3.22 -9.80
C SER A 270 -12.47 2.84 -9.13
N ASP A 271 -11.94 3.70 -8.27
CA ASP A 271 -10.69 3.46 -7.56
C ASP A 271 -10.82 2.28 -6.60
N HIS A 272 -11.89 2.21 -5.81
CA HIS A 272 -12.14 1.07 -4.92
C HIS A 272 -12.30 -0.25 -5.68
N PHE A 273 -12.94 -0.23 -6.85
CA PHE A 273 -13.07 -1.43 -7.67
C PHE A 273 -11.70 -1.90 -8.18
N ILE A 274 -10.89 -0.99 -8.71
CA ILE A 274 -9.55 -1.31 -9.23
C ILE A 274 -8.62 -1.76 -8.08
N GLU A 275 -8.69 -1.14 -6.90
CA GLU A 275 -7.93 -1.56 -5.71
C GLU A 275 -8.30 -2.99 -5.29
N ASN A 276 -9.59 -3.33 -5.24
CA ASN A 276 -10.04 -4.68 -4.91
C ASN A 276 -9.62 -5.69 -5.98
N ALA A 277 -9.76 -5.36 -7.27
CA ALA A 277 -9.31 -6.20 -8.37
C ALA A 277 -7.80 -6.43 -8.31
N SER A 278 -7.01 -5.38 -8.09
CA SER A 278 -5.56 -5.45 -7.93
C SER A 278 -5.18 -6.35 -6.74
N SER A 279 -5.85 -6.24 -5.60
CA SER A 279 -5.59 -7.07 -4.42
C SER A 279 -5.80 -8.57 -4.70
N ILE A 280 -6.88 -8.92 -5.41
CA ILE A 280 -7.15 -10.31 -5.83
C ILE A 280 -6.07 -10.78 -6.82
N LEU A 281 -5.71 -9.96 -7.79
CA LEU A 281 -4.72 -10.29 -8.80
C LEU A 281 -3.33 -10.47 -8.19
N VAL A 282 -2.90 -9.57 -7.28
CA VAL A 282 -1.62 -9.69 -6.57
C VAL A 282 -1.51 -11.04 -5.88
N SER A 283 -2.51 -11.41 -5.09
CA SER A 283 -2.47 -12.65 -4.32
C SER A 283 -2.47 -13.89 -5.20
N THR A 284 -3.30 -13.88 -6.24
CA THR A 284 -3.41 -14.99 -7.19
C THR A 284 -2.12 -15.19 -7.99
N VAL A 285 -1.61 -14.11 -8.58
CA VAL A 285 -0.40 -14.16 -9.41
C VAL A 285 0.82 -14.55 -8.59
N PHE A 286 0.90 -14.07 -7.34
CA PHE A 286 2.02 -14.43 -6.47
C PHE A 286 2.07 -15.93 -6.19
N ILE A 287 0.93 -16.54 -5.87
CA ILE A 287 0.85 -17.99 -5.67
C ILE A 287 1.08 -18.74 -6.98
N LEU A 288 0.51 -18.27 -8.09
CA LEU A 288 0.72 -18.88 -9.42
C LEU A 288 2.22 -18.97 -9.78
N ILE A 289 2.95 -17.85 -9.64
CA ILE A 289 4.38 -17.81 -9.96
C ILE A 289 5.20 -18.65 -9.01
N THR A 290 4.93 -18.59 -7.69
CA THR A 290 5.70 -19.37 -6.71
C THR A 290 5.42 -20.86 -6.82
N SER A 291 4.22 -21.27 -7.21
CA SER A 291 3.87 -22.68 -7.44
C SER A 291 4.33 -23.23 -8.78
N SER A 292 4.64 -22.38 -9.77
CA SER A 292 5.18 -22.82 -11.06
C SER A 292 6.66 -23.23 -11.01
N LEU A 293 7.35 -22.97 -9.88
CA LEU A 293 8.72 -23.38 -9.72
C LEU A 293 8.83 -24.90 -9.61
N THR A 294 9.93 -25.45 -10.12
CA THR A 294 10.23 -26.87 -10.00
C THR A 294 11.12 -27.15 -8.79
N SER A 295 11.05 -28.37 -8.26
CA SER A 295 11.88 -28.77 -7.12
C SER A 295 13.38 -28.70 -7.44
N SER A 296 13.80 -28.95 -8.68
CA SER A 296 15.18 -28.81 -9.13
C SER A 296 15.64 -27.35 -9.05
N VAL A 297 14.83 -26.42 -9.53
CA VAL A 297 15.09 -24.97 -9.44
C VAL A 297 15.21 -24.52 -7.98
N LEU A 298 14.37 -25.04 -7.10
CA LEU A 298 14.43 -24.72 -5.67
C LEU A 298 15.73 -25.20 -5.02
N MET A 299 16.24 -26.39 -5.41
CA MET A 299 17.51 -26.92 -4.92
C MET A 299 18.72 -26.14 -5.44
N ASP A 300 18.69 -25.70 -6.70
CA ASP A 300 19.75 -24.88 -7.29
C ASP A 300 19.81 -23.48 -6.66
N VAL A 301 18.66 -22.95 -6.24
CA VAL A 301 18.53 -21.65 -5.55
C VAL A 301 19.11 -21.68 -4.13
N LEU A 302 19.14 -22.83 -3.47
CA LEU A 302 19.72 -22.97 -2.12
C LEU A 302 21.27 -22.99 -2.10
N SER A 303 21.91 -22.48 -3.18
CA SER A 303 23.36 -22.36 -3.22
C SER A 303 23.87 -21.26 -2.28
N TRP A 304 25.01 -21.51 -1.63
CA TRP A 304 25.65 -20.53 -0.74
C TRP A 304 26.04 -19.24 -1.47
N GLN A 305 26.37 -19.35 -2.74
CA GLN A 305 26.70 -18.21 -3.58
C GLN A 305 25.49 -17.25 -3.76
N LEU A 306 24.28 -17.80 -3.92
CA LEU A 306 23.07 -16.97 -4.00
C LEU A 306 22.78 -16.23 -2.70
N VAL A 307 22.99 -16.89 -1.56
CA VAL A 307 22.80 -16.23 -0.25
C VAL A 307 23.81 -15.07 -0.09
N ILE A 308 25.07 -15.28 -0.47
CA ILE A 308 26.09 -14.20 -0.46
C ILE A 308 25.68 -13.08 -1.41
N PHE A 309 25.20 -13.41 -2.61
CA PHE A 309 24.72 -12.43 -3.57
C PHE A 309 23.55 -11.62 -3.02
N ALA A 310 22.54 -12.27 -2.44
CA ALA A 310 21.39 -11.58 -1.82
C ALA A 310 21.84 -10.67 -0.67
N ILE A 311 22.74 -11.13 0.19
CA ILE A 311 23.32 -10.30 1.26
C ILE A 311 24.08 -9.10 0.67
N ALA A 312 24.89 -9.31 -0.37
CA ALA A 312 25.58 -8.21 -1.05
C ALA A 312 24.60 -7.17 -1.62
N MET A 313 23.50 -7.61 -2.23
CA MET A 313 22.45 -6.71 -2.73
C MET A 313 21.80 -5.91 -1.60
N ILE A 314 21.52 -6.54 -0.46
CA ILE A 314 20.85 -5.90 0.68
C ILE A 314 21.79 -4.98 1.46
N VAL A 315 23.04 -5.42 1.73
CA VAL A 315 23.95 -4.75 2.67
C VAL A 315 24.93 -3.80 1.96
N LEU A 316 25.28 -4.07 0.72
CA LEU A 316 26.25 -3.25 -0.03
C LEU A 316 25.59 -2.45 -1.14
N VAL A 317 24.96 -3.11 -2.12
CA VAL A 317 24.46 -2.44 -3.33
C VAL A 317 23.40 -1.40 -2.98
N ARG A 318 22.40 -1.79 -2.23
CA ARG A 318 21.30 -0.89 -1.86
C ARG A 318 21.74 0.26 -0.95
N PRO A 319 22.44 0.03 0.18
CA PRO A 319 22.89 1.14 1.01
C PRO A 319 23.83 2.10 0.30
N ILE A 320 24.79 1.61 -0.47
CA ILE A 320 25.73 2.48 -1.22
C ILE A 320 24.96 3.36 -2.20
N SER A 321 24.02 2.80 -2.97
CA SER A 321 23.25 3.55 -3.97
C SER A 321 22.39 4.65 -3.33
N VAL A 322 21.69 4.35 -2.24
CA VAL A 322 20.85 5.33 -1.55
C VAL A 322 21.68 6.37 -0.82
N LEU A 323 22.73 5.97 -0.12
CA LEU A 323 23.58 6.91 0.62
C LEU A 323 24.27 7.91 -0.33
N LEU A 324 24.82 7.44 -1.46
CA LEU A 324 25.47 8.31 -2.43
C LEU A 324 24.47 9.21 -3.17
N SER A 325 23.32 8.69 -3.57
CA SER A 325 22.31 9.47 -4.30
C SER A 325 21.62 10.52 -3.44
N THR A 326 21.50 10.30 -2.13
CA THR A 326 20.81 11.22 -1.22
C THR A 326 21.69 12.22 -0.50
N ILE A 327 22.99 12.34 -0.87
CA ILE A 327 23.88 13.37 -0.32
C ILE A 327 23.34 14.76 -0.67
N GLY A 328 23.14 15.61 0.36
CA GLY A 328 22.65 16.98 0.16
C GLY A 328 21.16 17.06 -0.23
N THR A 329 20.37 16.06 0.12
CA THR A 329 18.90 16.08 0.00
C THR A 329 18.24 16.42 1.34
N GLU A 330 16.95 16.67 1.29
CA GLU A 330 16.13 17.15 2.41
C GLU A 330 15.88 16.09 3.49
N ILE A 331 16.11 14.80 3.18
CA ILE A 331 15.78 13.70 4.09
C ILE A 331 16.76 13.59 5.28
N THR A 332 16.21 13.24 6.43
CA THR A 332 17.00 13.07 7.66
C THR A 332 17.90 11.82 7.59
N LYS A 333 18.91 11.75 8.47
CA LYS A 333 19.80 10.58 8.54
C LYS A 333 19.03 9.28 8.86
N ARG A 334 17.98 9.35 9.68
CA ARG A 334 17.15 8.19 10.04
C ARG A 334 16.29 7.73 8.87
N GLU A 335 15.66 8.65 8.15
CA GLU A 335 14.90 8.35 6.93
C GLU A 335 15.79 7.77 5.84
N ARG A 336 17.00 8.33 5.66
CA ARG A 336 18.00 7.80 4.74
C ARG A 336 18.40 6.37 5.09
N ALA A 337 18.58 6.06 6.38
CA ALA A 337 18.93 4.71 6.84
C ALA A 337 17.83 3.69 6.51
N ILE A 338 16.56 3.99 6.80
CA ILE A 338 15.47 3.06 6.51
C ILE A 338 15.27 2.84 5.00
N VAL A 339 15.35 3.91 4.20
CA VAL A 339 15.26 3.81 2.73
C VAL A 339 16.44 3.01 2.16
N ALA A 340 17.65 3.20 2.70
CA ALA A 340 18.84 2.46 2.30
C ALA A 340 18.77 0.95 2.65
N MET A 341 17.99 0.59 3.65
CA MET A 341 17.81 -0.80 4.07
C MET A 341 16.53 -1.43 3.51
N MET A 342 15.85 -0.80 2.53
CA MET A 342 14.56 -1.27 2.02
C MET A 342 14.55 -1.30 0.49
N ALA A 343 14.55 -2.49 -0.09
CA ALA A 343 14.41 -2.73 -1.51
C ALA A 343 13.86 -4.13 -1.81
N PRO A 344 12.63 -4.46 -1.38
CA PRO A 344 12.05 -5.76 -1.70
C PRO A 344 11.80 -5.84 -3.20
N ARG A 345 12.10 -7.00 -3.77
CA ARG A 345 11.87 -7.27 -5.19
C ARG A 345 10.46 -7.78 -5.42
N GLY A 346 9.82 -7.31 -6.49
CA GLY A 346 8.44 -7.67 -6.83
C GLY A 346 8.33 -8.82 -7.84
N ILE A 347 7.07 -9.12 -8.21
CA ILE A 347 6.72 -10.16 -9.17
C ILE A 347 7.23 -9.80 -10.58
N VAL A 348 7.19 -8.53 -10.96
CA VAL A 348 7.61 -8.04 -12.29
C VAL A 348 9.05 -8.45 -12.61
N VAL A 349 9.94 -8.40 -11.62
CA VAL A 349 11.34 -8.86 -11.81
C VAL A 349 11.39 -10.31 -12.27
N LEU A 350 10.54 -11.16 -11.70
CA LEU A 350 10.55 -12.59 -11.98
C LEU A 350 9.98 -12.90 -13.37
N THR A 351 8.87 -12.25 -13.76
CA THR A 351 8.28 -12.42 -15.10
C THR A 351 9.23 -11.97 -16.20
N VAL A 352 9.82 -10.79 -16.02
CA VAL A 352 10.77 -10.24 -16.99
C VAL A 352 12.09 -11.02 -17.02
N ALA A 353 12.55 -11.56 -15.87
CA ALA A 353 13.70 -12.45 -15.84
C ALA A 353 13.45 -13.77 -16.59
N GLN A 354 12.25 -14.32 -16.53
CA GLN A 354 11.87 -15.50 -17.28
C GLN A 354 11.90 -15.24 -18.80
N PHE A 355 11.43 -14.06 -19.22
CA PHE A 355 11.51 -13.62 -20.62
C PHE A 355 12.97 -13.53 -21.10
N PHE A 356 13.86 -12.82 -20.38
CA PHE A 356 15.27 -12.74 -20.76
C PHE A 356 15.99 -14.08 -20.67
N GLY A 357 15.60 -14.93 -19.69
CA GLY A 357 16.10 -16.30 -19.61
C GLY A 357 15.84 -17.08 -20.90
N GLY A 358 14.65 -16.98 -21.47
CA GLY A 358 14.29 -17.53 -22.77
C GLY A 358 15.18 -17.00 -23.90
N LEU A 359 15.28 -15.67 -24.04
CA LEU A 359 16.08 -15.04 -25.08
C LEU A 359 17.56 -15.46 -25.04
N PHE A 360 18.15 -15.48 -23.85
CA PHE A 360 19.56 -15.91 -23.70
C PHE A 360 19.75 -17.41 -23.89
N MET A 361 18.73 -18.26 -23.63
CA MET A 361 18.77 -19.69 -23.98
C MET A 361 18.74 -19.90 -25.48
N ASP A 362 17.90 -19.15 -26.20
CA ASP A 362 17.83 -19.19 -27.67
C ASP A 362 19.17 -18.76 -28.29
N ASP A 363 19.88 -17.83 -27.69
CA ASP A 363 21.21 -17.40 -28.09
C ASP A 363 22.33 -18.33 -27.58
N ASN A 364 22.01 -19.46 -26.92
CA ASN A 364 22.95 -20.40 -26.30
C ASN A 364 23.97 -19.77 -25.33
N VAL A 365 23.57 -18.72 -24.63
CA VAL A 365 24.44 -18.03 -23.68
C VAL A 365 24.64 -18.89 -22.42
N LYS A 366 25.89 -19.01 -22.01
CA LYS A 366 26.25 -19.77 -20.80
C LYS A 366 25.52 -19.20 -19.58
N MET A 367 25.01 -20.10 -18.74
CA MET A 367 24.28 -19.78 -17.50
C MET A 367 22.88 -19.15 -17.70
N ALA A 368 22.34 -19.08 -18.92
CA ALA A 368 20.99 -18.55 -19.19
C ALA A 368 19.90 -19.26 -18.36
N SER A 369 20.01 -20.58 -18.18
CA SER A 369 19.07 -21.38 -17.39
C SER A 369 19.00 -21.00 -15.89
N TYR A 370 20.05 -20.35 -15.35
CA TYR A 370 20.10 -19.91 -13.96
C TYR A 370 19.49 -18.52 -13.71
N ILE A 371 19.12 -17.77 -14.78
CA ILE A 371 18.56 -16.42 -14.66
C ILE A 371 17.30 -16.42 -13.80
N THR A 372 16.32 -17.26 -14.15
CA THR A 372 15.04 -17.35 -13.41
C THR A 372 15.23 -17.88 -11.98
N PRO A 373 15.97 -18.97 -11.73
CA PRO A 373 16.25 -19.44 -10.38
C PRO A 373 16.91 -18.40 -9.48
N VAL A 374 17.94 -17.73 -9.96
CA VAL A 374 18.66 -16.70 -9.18
C VAL A 374 17.75 -15.51 -8.86
N THR A 375 16.95 -15.08 -9.82
CA THR A 375 15.98 -14.01 -9.62
C THR A 375 14.95 -14.39 -8.59
N PHE A 376 14.39 -15.59 -8.68
CA PHE A 376 13.45 -16.09 -7.70
C PHE A 376 14.05 -16.12 -6.28
N GLY A 377 15.25 -16.68 -6.14
CA GLY A 377 15.92 -16.72 -4.85
C GLY A 377 16.15 -15.33 -4.24
N LEU A 378 16.57 -14.37 -5.07
CA LEU A 378 16.72 -12.98 -4.62
C LEU A 378 15.38 -12.37 -4.20
N VAL A 379 14.30 -12.55 -4.98
CA VAL A 379 12.96 -12.08 -4.65
C VAL A 379 12.51 -12.69 -3.32
N PHE A 380 12.58 -14.01 -3.18
CA PHE A 380 12.15 -14.70 -1.97
C PHE A 380 12.93 -14.27 -0.73
N ILE A 381 14.27 -14.24 -0.79
CA ILE A 381 15.12 -13.83 0.32
C ILE A 381 14.81 -12.37 0.72
N THR A 382 14.68 -11.46 -0.25
CA THR A 382 14.40 -10.06 0.06
C THR A 382 13.01 -9.86 0.64
N VAL A 383 11.98 -10.55 0.15
CA VAL A 383 10.62 -10.50 0.69
C VAL A 383 10.56 -11.01 2.12
N VAL A 384 11.22 -12.14 2.43
CA VAL A 384 11.24 -12.69 3.79
C VAL A 384 11.99 -11.75 4.73
N ILE A 385 13.21 -11.31 4.37
CA ILE A 385 14.02 -10.44 5.22
C ILE A 385 13.27 -9.13 5.49
N TYR A 386 12.79 -8.45 4.47
CA TYR A 386 12.13 -7.15 4.65
C TYR A 386 10.76 -7.28 5.29
N GLY A 387 10.03 -8.37 5.01
CA GLY A 387 8.74 -8.66 5.62
C GLY A 387 8.80 -8.67 7.15
N PHE A 388 9.85 -9.30 7.70
CA PHE A 388 10.00 -9.38 9.16
C PHE A 388 10.84 -8.25 9.76
N SER A 389 11.78 -7.64 9.01
CA SER A 389 12.70 -6.63 9.56
C SER A 389 12.16 -5.21 9.47
N PHE A 390 11.28 -4.88 8.53
CA PHE A 390 10.88 -3.50 8.25
C PHE A 390 10.18 -2.82 9.43
N THR A 391 9.17 -3.46 10.01
CA THR A 391 8.43 -2.90 11.15
C THR A 391 9.31 -2.71 12.40
N PRO A 392 10.09 -3.70 12.88
CA PRO A 392 10.96 -3.50 14.03
C PRO A 392 12.07 -2.47 13.76
N LEU A 393 12.62 -2.43 12.53
CA LEU A 393 13.63 -1.46 12.15
C LEU A 393 13.06 -0.03 12.11
N SER A 394 11.86 0.14 11.59
CA SER A 394 11.17 1.44 11.57
C SER A 394 10.92 1.98 12.97
N LYS A 395 10.53 1.10 13.91
CA LYS A 395 10.36 1.46 15.33
C LYS A 395 11.70 1.81 15.98
N LEU A 396 12.75 1.02 15.76
CA LEU A 396 14.09 1.27 16.30
C LEU A 396 14.66 2.63 15.86
N LEU A 397 14.39 3.03 14.62
CA LEU A 397 14.82 4.32 14.09
C LEU A 397 13.91 5.49 14.50
N GLY A 398 12.81 5.24 15.21
CA GLY A 398 11.82 6.24 15.59
C GLY A 398 11.07 6.84 14.40
N LEU A 399 10.86 6.04 13.35
CA LEU A 399 10.17 6.41 12.13
C LEU A 399 8.79 5.77 11.99
N ALA A 400 8.44 4.83 12.88
CA ALA A 400 7.11 4.29 13.05
C ALA A 400 6.54 4.79 14.38
N SER A 401 5.23 4.99 14.43
CA SER A 401 4.58 5.39 15.67
C SER A 401 4.73 4.29 16.72
N THR A 402 5.36 4.64 17.85
CA THR A 402 5.44 3.82 19.06
C THR A 402 4.48 4.33 20.15
N GLU A 403 3.89 5.50 19.93
CA GLU A 403 2.94 6.12 20.85
C GLU A 403 1.59 5.42 20.78
N PRO A 404 0.80 5.43 21.85
CA PRO A 404 -0.57 4.96 21.80
C PRO A 404 -1.33 5.67 20.69
N PRO A 405 -2.24 4.99 20.02
CA PRO A 405 -2.93 5.57 18.88
C PRO A 405 -3.80 6.73 19.33
N GLY A 406 -3.53 7.92 18.77
CA GLY A 406 -4.23 9.15 19.08
C GLY A 406 -5.68 9.20 18.56
N VAL A 407 -6.39 10.22 19.03
CA VAL A 407 -7.80 10.48 18.71
C VAL A 407 -7.95 11.84 18.03
N ILE A 408 -8.64 11.86 16.89
CA ILE A 408 -9.07 13.10 16.24
C ILE A 408 -10.46 13.44 16.74
N ILE A 409 -10.63 14.64 17.23
CA ILE A 409 -11.93 15.19 17.67
C ILE A 409 -12.35 16.25 16.65
N VAL A 410 -13.48 16.03 15.99
CA VAL A 410 -14.05 16.93 15.00
C VAL A 410 -15.19 17.70 15.62
N GLY A 411 -15.00 18.99 15.85
CA GLY A 411 -15.94 19.87 16.49
C GLY A 411 -15.53 20.24 17.92
N GLU A 412 -15.73 21.51 18.24
CA GLU A 412 -15.40 22.11 19.53
C GLU A 412 -16.64 22.24 20.39
N SER A 413 -16.57 21.68 21.58
CA SER A 413 -17.58 21.81 22.62
C SER A 413 -16.95 21.61 23.99
N GLU A 414 -17.62 22.02 25.07
CA GLU A 414 -17.14 21.79 26.42
C GLU A 414 -16.92 20.31 26.69
N PHE A 415 -17.83 19.45 26.24
CA PHE A 415 -17.72 18.01 26.38
C PHE A 415 -16.52 17.45 25.61
N SER A 416 -16.30 17.93 24.37
CA SER A 416 -15.17 17.45 23.54
C SER A 416 -13.82 17.82 24.16
N PHE A 417 -13.69 19.00 24.75
CA PHE A 417 -12.47 19.42 25.44
C PHE A 417 -12.22 18.63 26.73
N HIS A 418 -13.25 18.38 27.53
CA HIS A 418 -13.12 17.57 28.75
C HIS A 418 -12.73 16.12 28.39
N LEU A 419 -13.36 15.54 27.37
CA LEU A 419 -13.00 14.21 26.88
C LEU A 419 -11.54 14.19 26.40
N GLY A 420 -11.15 15.17 25.59
CA GLY A 420 -9.78 15.29 25.09
C GLY A 420 -8.77 15.42 26.22
N THR A 421 -9.06 16.23 27.26
CA THR A 421 -8.18 16.41 28.41
C THR A 421 -7.98 15.10 29.17
N LYS A 422 -9.08 14.35 29.42
CA LYS A 422 -8.99 13.05 30.10
C LYS A 422 -8.17 12.04 29.33
N LEU A 423 -8.33 11.96 28.02
CA LEU A 423 -7.51 11.09 27.18
C LEU A 423 -6.04 11.54 27.14
N HIS A 424 -5.80 12.85 27.14
CA HIS A 424 -4.45 13.41 27.14
C HIS A 424 -3.69 13.15 28.45
N GLU A 425 -4.40 13.08 29.59
CA GLU A 425 -3.84 12.67 30.89
C GLU A 425 -3.23 11.24 30.85
N HIS A 426 -3.66 10.39 29.91
CA HIS A 426 -3.12 9.04 29.64
C HIS A 426 -2.11 9.00 28.49
N ASP A 427 -1.44 10.10 28.16
CA ASP A 427 -0.47 10.23 27.07
C ASP A 427 -1.03 9.87 25.68
N ILE A 428 -2.35 9.97 25.49
CA ILE A 428 -3.00 9.73 24.20
C ILE A 428 -2.99 11.03 23.39
N PRO A 429 -2.35 11.04 22.19
CA PRO A 429 -2.32 12.23 21.35
C PRO A 429 -3.73 12.67 20.91
N ILE A 430 -4.05 13.94 21.09
CA ILE A 430 -5.33 14.52 20.68
C ILE A 430 -5.09 15.53 19.57
N MET A 431 -5.87 15.43 18.49
CA MET A 431 -5.95 16.44 17.43
C MET A 431 -7.37 16.96 17.34
N VAL A 432 -7.52 18.28 17.33
CA VAL A 432 -8.83 18.93 17.20
C VAL A 432 -8.98 19.54 15.82
N PHE A 433 -10.15 19.36 15.22
CA PHE A 433 -10.55 20.03 14.00
C PHE A 433 -11.71 20.98 14.27
N ASN A 434 -11.48 22.27 14.02
CA ASN A 434 -12.52 23.30 14.05
C ASN A 434 -13.12 23.49 12.65
N LEU A 435 -14.45 23.51 12.57
CA LEU A 435 -15.21 23.69 11.31
C LEU A 435 -15.09 25.08 10.69
N PHE A 436 -14.91 26.08 11.52
CA PHE A 436 -15.07 27.49 11.14
C PHE A 436 -13.75 28.25 11.11
N GLU A 437 -12.75 27.77 11.84
CA GLU A 437 -11.46 28.43 12.00
C GLU A 437 -10.32 27.41 11.93
N ASN A 438 -9.23 27.79 11.28
CA ASN A 438 -8.02 26.95 11.24
C ASN A 438 -7.18 27.05 12.52
N THR A 439 -7.72 27.66 13.56
CA THR A 439 -7.10 27.85 14.86
C THR A 439 -8.11 27.57 15.97
N SER A 440 -7.66 27.03 17.07
CA SER A 440 -8.44 26.84 18.27
C SER A 440 -7.56 27.21 19.46
N GLU A 441 -7.73 28.42 19.97
CA GLU A 441 -6.96 28.91 21.12
C GLU A 441 -7.11 27.97 22.32
N LYS A 442 -8.34 27.51 22.60
CA LYS A 442 -8.62 26.60 23.71
C LYS A 442 -7.97 25.23 23.56
N ALA A 443 -7.93 24.67 22.34
CA ALA A 443 -7.25 23.41 22.07
C ALA A 443 -5.72 23.54 22.21
N GLU A 444 -5.15 24.65 21.73
CA GLU A 444 -3.71 24.94 21.86
C GLU A 444 -3.31 25.17 23.34
N GLU A 445 -4.14 25.85 24.14
CA GLU A 445 -3.93 26.02 25.61
C GLU A 445 -3.94 24.69 26.36
N LEU A 446 -4.76 23.72 25.93
CA LEU A 446 -4.83 22.37 26.47
C LEU A 446 -3.72 21.43 25.97
N GLY A 447 -2.85 21.91 25.07
CA GLY A 447 -1.75 21.13 24.50
C GLY A 447 -2.16 20.17 23.39
N PHE A 448 -3.34 20.36 22.78
CA PHE A 448 -3.82 19.55 21.69
C PHE A 448 -3.24 20.03 20.35
N GLU A 449 -3.02 19.12 19.42
CA GLU A 449 -2.70 19.49 18.05
C GLU A 449 -3.97 20.01 17.34
N VAL A 450 -3.83 21.10 16.57
CA VAL A 450 -4.94 21.65 15.78
C VAL A 450 -4.73 21.32 14.31
N PHE A 451 -5.72 20.67 13.70
CA PHE A 451 -5.70 20.39 12.28
C PHE A 451 -5.95 21.67 11.47
N LYS A 452 -4.97 22.05 10.65
CA LYS A 452 -5.03 23.25 9.80
C LYS A 452 -5.42 22.84 8.38
N GLY A 453 -6.65 23.13 7.97
CA GLY A 453 -7.15 22.82 6.63
C GLY A 453 -8.59 22.30 6.62
N ASN A 454 -9.03 21.79 5.49
CA ASN A 454 -10.36 21.21 5.34
C ASN A 454 -10.27 19.67 5.55
N LEU A 455 -10.85 19.16 6.62
CA LEU A 455 -10.85 17.74 6.93
C LEU A 455 -11.55 16.87 5.85
N LEU A 456 -12.53 17.44 5.14
CA LEU A 456 -13.20 16.75 4.04
C LEU A 456 -12.34 16.73 2.76
N SER A 457 -11.30 17.57 2.69
CA SER A 457 -10.36 17.58 1.59
C SER A 457 -9.28 16.53 1.79
N SER A 458 -9.25 15.51 0.94
CA SER A 458 -8.18 14.52 0.93
C SER A 458 -6.79 15.17 0.78
N SER A 459 -6.73 16.32 0.06
CA SER A 459 -5.47 17.04 -0.13
C SER A 459 -4.93 17.66 1.17
N ASP A 460 -5.79 18.17 2.02
CA ASP A 460 -5.35 18.83 3.25
C ASP A 460 -4.97 17.79 4.31
N ARG A 461 -5.66 16.64 4.33
CA ARG A 461 -5.29 15.50 5.18
C ARG A 461 -3.92 14.92 4.84
N ILE A 462 -3.50 15.01 3.57
CA ILE A 462 -2.15 14.57 3.16
C ILE A 462 -1.04 15.33 3.89
N TYR A 463 -1.23 16.60 4.19
CA TYR A 463 -0.22 17.42 4.87
C TYR A 463 -0.24 17.28 6.39
N ALA A 464 -1.29 16.74 6.96
CA ALA A 464 -1.36 16.47 8.39
C ALA A 464 -0.70 15.12 8.72
N ASP A 465 0.06 15.05 9.80
CA ASP A 465 0.67 13.79 10.28
C ASP A 465 -0.41 12.93 10.99
N LEU A 466 -1.40 12.46 10.21
CA LEU A 466 -2.53 11.67 10.73
C LEU A 466 -2.14 10.23 11.11
N ILE A 467 -0.91 9.82 10.83
CA ILE A 467 -0.42 8.44 11.11
C ILE A 467 -0.46 8.11 12.59
N ARG A 468 -0.35 9.13 13.45
CA ARG A 468 -0.43 8.98 14.90
C ARG A 468 -1.85 8.73 15.40
N TYR A 469 -2.87 9.00 14.59
CA TYR A 469 -4.27 8.95 14.97
C TYR A 469 -4.96 7.78 14.32
N ASN A 470 -5.66 6.97 15.11
CA ASN A 470 -6.41 5.83 14.58
C ASN A 470 -7.91 5.88 14.88
N LYS A 471 -8.35 6.82 15.72
CA LYS A 471 -9.75 7.04 16.04
C LYS A 471 -10.17 8.43 15.61
N CYS A 472 -11.40 8.56 15.11
CA CYS A 472 -11.99 9.82 14.73
C CYS A 472 -13.39 9.95 15.32
N LEU A 473 -13.60 10.97 16.14
CA LEU A 473 -14.86 11.27 16.80
C LEU A 473 -15.49 12.50 16.15
N LEU A 474 -16.60 12.32 15.48
CA LEU A 474 -17.36 13.39 14.82
C LEU A 474 -18.35 13.96 15.83
N MET A 475 -17.94 15.04 16.49
CA MET A 475 -18.63 15.62 17.64
C MET A 475 -19.28 16.98 17.32
N THR A 476 -19.51 17.30 16.04
CA THR A 476 -20.15 18.55 15.66
C THR A 476 -21.66 18.50 15.92
N LYS A 477 -22.28 19.68 16.04
CA LYS A 477 -23.75 19.83 16.18
C LYS A 477 -24.50 19.61 14.87
N SER A 478 -23.78 19.43 13.74
CA SER A 478 -24.36 19.24 12.42
C SER A 478 -24.33 17.78 12.00
N PHE A 479 -25.50 17.15 11.95
CA PHE A 479 -25.63 15.78 11.46
C PHE A 479 -25.17 15.63 10.01
N ILE A 480 -25.51 16.57 9.17
CA ILE A 480 -25.13 16.54 7.74
C ILE A 480 -23.62 16.53 7.61
N PHE A 481 -22.94 17.40 8.35
CA PHE A 481 -21.48 17.43 8.34
C PHE A 481 -20.89 16.13 8.89
N ASN A 482 -21.37 15.64 10.02
CA ASN A 482 -20.89 14.40 10.63
C ASN A 482 -21.06 13.21 9.68
N SER A 483 -22.21 13.13 8.96
CA SER A 483 -22.47 12.07 7.99
C SER A 483 -21.56 12.15 6.76
N LEU A 484 -21.32 13.37 6.23
CA LEU A 484 -20.36 13.57 5.15
C LEU A 484 -18.94 13.22 5.59
N ALA A 485 -18.52 13.71 6.75
CA ALA A 485 -17.21 13.42 7.31
C ALA A 485 -17.02 11.93 7.59
N PHE A 486 -18.06 11.23 8.07
CA PHE A 486 -18.03 9.79 8.26
C PHE A 486 -17.72 9.05 6.97
N ASN A 487 -18.45 9.34 5.89
CA ASN A 487 -18.23 8.71 4.58
C ASN A 487 -16.84 9.02 4.00
N GLU A 488 -16.32 10.22 4.24
CA GLU A 488 -15.00 10.63 3.76
C GLU A 488 -13.84 10.04 4.56
N LEU A 489 -14.02 9.77 5.86
CA LEU A 489 -12.96 9.33 6.75
C LEU A 489 -12.92 7.82 6.96
N VAL A 490 -14.05 7.12 6.79
CA VAL A 490 -14.11 5.65 6.92
C VAL A 490 -13.12 4.93 6.01
N PRO A 491 -12.91 5.31 4.74
CA PRO A 491 -11.92 4.67 3.88
C PRO A 491 -10.48 4.79 4.41
N GLU A 492 -10.17 5.85 5.14
CA GLU A 492 -8.84 6.14 5.65
C GLU A 492 -8.59 5.50 7.03
N PHE A 493 -9.54 5.67 7.95
CA PHE A 493 -9.41 5.20 9.34
C PHE A 493 -9.99 3.78 9.56
N GLY A 494 -10.85 3.32 8.68
CA GLY A 494 -11.62 2.08 8.84
C GLY A 494 -12.94 2.28 9.58
N LEU A 495 -13.93 1.47 9.22
CA LEU A 495 -15.32 1.59 9.71
C LEU A 495 -15.44 1.58 11.24
N ASN A 496 -14.63 0.76 11.93
CA ASN A 496 -14.69 0.65 13.40
C ASN A 496 -14.04 1.81 14.15
N ASN A 497 -13.31 2.66 13.47
CA ASN A 497 -12.50 3.72 14.06
C ASN A 497 -13.09 5.12 13.86
N VAL A 498 -14.13 5.27 13.06
CA VAL A 498 -14.87 6.52 12.92
C VAL A 498 -16.20 6.38 13.66
N SER A 499 -16.50 7.34 14.51
CA SER A 499 -17.75 7.36 15.28
C SER A 499 -18.31 8.78 15.34
N MET A 500 -19.62 8.92 15.49
CA MET A 500 -20.31 10.21 15.46
C MET A 500 -21.21 10.39 16.68
N MET A 501 -21.36 11.63 17.12
CA MET A 501 -22.30 12.00 18.19
C MET A 501 -23.73 11.72 17.76
N PRO A 502 -24.61 11.34 18.70
CA PRO A 502 -26.03 11.20 18.45
C PRO A 502 -26.64 12.52 18.02
N VAL A 503 -27.69 12.45 17.21
CA VAL A 503 -28.42 13.63 16.75
C VAL A 503 -29.77 13.66 17.40
N SER A 504 -30.16 14.86 17.85
CA SER A 504 -31.53 15.04 18.34
C SER A 504 -32.50 15.08 17.17
N PHE A 505 -33.11 13.95 16.90
CA PHE A 505 -34.29 13.90 16.06
C PHE A 505 -35.52 14.17 16.93
N THR A 506 -36.30 15.17 16.55
CA THR A 506 -37.61 15.46 17.16
C THR A 506 -38.66 14.44 16.75
N ASP A 507 -38.36 13.58 15.77
CA ASP A 507 -39.27 12.61 15.20
C ASP A 507 -38.65 11.20 15.24
N GLU A 508 -39.35 10.28 15.89
CA GLU A 508 -38.97 8.87 16.03
C GLU A 508 -38.86 8.15 14.66
N GLN A 509 -39.63 8.59 13.66
CA GLN A 509 -39.54 8.10 12.29
C GLN A 509 -38.25 8.51 11.59
N ALA A 510 -37.77 9.73 11.82
CA ALA A 510 -36.48 10.16 11.28
C ALA A 510 -35.30 9.41 11.89
N ARG A 511 -35.40 9.01 13.15
CA ARG A 511 -34.43 8.18 13.87
C ARG A 511 -34.35 6.74 13.29
N ASN A 512 -35.49 6.16 12.94
CA ASN A 512 -35.57 4.82 12.36
C ASN A 512 -35.12 4.76 10.89
N ASN A 513 -35.10 5.91 10.20
CA ASN A 513 -34.65 6.01 8.81
C ASN A 513 -33.13 6.19 8.66
N LEU A 514 -32.35 6.23 9.74
CA LEU A 514 -30.90 6.18 9.66
C LEU A 514 -30.45 4.86 9.04
N ASN A 515 -29.67 4.92 7.98
CA ASN A 515 -29.08 3.74 7.37
C ASN A 515 -28.30 2.94 8.41
N GLY A 516 -28.50 1.62 8.43
CA GLY A 516 -27.93 0.70 9.42
C GLY A 516 -26.41 0.90 9.70
N PRO A 517 -25.55 1.14 8.70
CA PRO A 517 -24.14 1.41 8.94
C PRO A 517 -23.88 2.62 9.83
N LEU A 518 -24.57 3.74 9.63
CA LEU A 518 -24.39 4.95 10.44
C LEU A 518 -24.84 4.75 11.88
N ARG A 519 -25.95 4.02 12.09
CA ARG A 519 -26.50 3.76 13.42
C ARG A 519 -25.55 3.00 14.33
N ASN A 520 -24.81 2.04 13.78
CA ASN A 520 -23.84 1.23 14.52
C ASN A 520 -22.58 2.00 14.97
N HIS A 521 -22.43 3.26 14.53
CA HIS A 521 -21.27 4.11 14.84
C HIS A 521 -21.64 5.36 15.64
N ILE A 522 -22.86 5.41 16.19
CA ILE A 522 -23.28 6.45 17.10
C ILE A 522 -22.65 6.22 18.47
N LEU A 523 -21.98 7.27 18.98
CA LEU A 523 -21.33 7.29 20.29
C LEU A 523 -22.36 7.36 21.40
N PHE A 524 -22.05 6.68 22.48
CA PHE A 524 -22.76 6.76 23.76
C PHE A 524 -24.22 6.30 23.66
N ASP A 525 -25.17 7.16 23.97
CA ASP A 525 -26.61 6.87 23.97
C ASP A 525 -27.33 7.73 22.92
N GLU A 526 -28.10 7.06 22.04
CA GLU A 526 -28.91 7.71 21.00
C GLU A 526 -30.00 8.64 21.54
N SER A 527 -30.39 8.50 22.82
CA SER A 527 -31.44 9.32 23.44
C SER A 527 -30.99 10.73 23.76
N HIS A 528 -29.68 10.99 23.80
CA HIS A 528 -29.10 12.26 24.22
C HIS A 528 -28.55 13.08 23.05
N SER A 529 -28.85 14.38 23.01
CA SER A 529 -28.33 15.29 21.97
C SER A 529 -26.91 15.77 22.28
N PRO A 530 -26.13 16.26 21.29
CA PRO A 530 -24.83 16.89 21.55
C PRO A 530 -24.90 18.04 22.56
N ARG A 531 -25.99 18.82 22.54
CA ARG A 531 -26.24 19.88 23.52
C ARG A 531 -26.48 19.37 24.93
N TRP A 532 -27.06 18.18 25.05
CA TRP A 532 -27.24 17.54 26.36
C TRP A 532 -25.89 17.23 26.99
N PHE A 533 -24.95 16.69 26.24
CA PHE A 533 -23.60 16.42 26.74
C PHE A 533 -22.88 17.69 27.17
N ASP A 534 -22.94 18.78 26.39
CA ASP A 534 -22.35 20.06 26.75
C ASP A 534 -22.95 20.64 28.06
N ASN A 535 -24.27 20.57 28.20
CA ASN A 535 -24.95 21.08 29.40
C ASN A 535 -24.68 20.17 30.61
N THR A 536 -24.57 18.87 30.39
CA THR A 536 -24.39 17.89 31.46
C THR A 536 -22.99 17.99 32.05
N ILE A 537 -21.96 18.25 31.25
CA ILE A 537 -20.58 18.37 31.75
C ILE A 537 -20.41 19.54 32.73
N SER A 538 -21.31 20.52 32.71
CA SER A 538 -21.32 21.61 33.70
C SER A 538 -21.74 21.14 35.10
N ASN A 539 -22.47 20.03 35.22
CA ASN A 539 -22.99 19.48 36.47
C ASN A 539 -22.43 18.08 36.77
N LYS A 540 -21.85 17.41 35.77
CA LYS A 540 -21.24 16.08 35.88
C LYS A 540 -19.80 16.16 35.40
N ASN A 541 -18.93 15.27 35.89
CA ASN A 541 -17.57 15.13 35.40
C ASN A 541 -17.34 13.76 34.79
N ILE A 542 -16.35 13.67 33.90
CA ILE A 542 -15.81 12.37 33.48
C ILE A 542 -14.91 11.90 34.63
N VAL A 543 -15.39 10.89 35.35
CA VAL A 543 -14.68 10.24 36.45
C VAL A 543 -14.07 8.93 35.93
N GLU A 544 -12.86 8.65 36.36
CA GLU A 544 -12.18 7.44 36.00
C GLU A 544 -12.33 6.37 37.07
N VAL A 545 -12.66 5.15 36.65
CA VAL A 545 -12.87 3.99 37.51
C VAL A 545 -12.02 2.84 36.98
N LEU A 546 -11.20 2.24 37.84
CA LEU A 546 -10.40 1.07 37.46
C LEU A 546 -11.29 -0.12 37.14
N ALA A 547 -10.86 -0.98 36.23
CA ALA A 547 -11.62 -2.17 35.83
C ALA A 547 -11.92 -3.09 37.03
N GLU A 548 -11.02 -3.18 37.99
CA GLU A 548 -11.21 -3.92 39.24
C GLU A 548 -12.40 -3.38 40.07
N GLU A 549 -12.71 -2.10 39.96
CA GLU A 549 -13.79 -1.41 40.64
C GLU A 549 -15.07 -1.27 39.80
N TYR A 550 -15.17 -2.01 38.69
CA TYR A 550 -16.32 -1.96 37.77
C TYR A 550 -17.68 -2.08 38.47
N ASN A 551 -17.75 -2.84 39.56
CA ASN A 551 -18.97 -3.01 40.35
C ASN A 551 -19.44 -1.71 41.06
N THR A 552 -18.63 -0.66 41.08
CA THR A 552 -19.02 0.67 41.62
C THR A 552 -19.74 1.52 40.58
N ILE A 553 -19.76 1.09 39.31
CA ILE A 553 -20.50 1.76 38.24
C ILE A 553 -21.99 1.42 38.44
N THR A 554 -22.81 2.45 38.57
CA THR A 554 -24.26 2.31 38.79
C THR A 554 -25.03 2.49 37.49
N ASP A 555 -26.32 2.09 37.48
CA ASP A 555 -27.22 2.29 36.35
C ASP A 555 -27.45 3.77 35.98
N HIS A 556 -27.05 4.72 36.85
CA HIS A 556 -27.12 6.16 36.61
C HIS A 556 -25.85 6.71 35.93
N ASP A 557 -24.78 5.94 35.90
CA ASP A 557 -23.52 6.31 35.28
C ASP A 557 -23.53 5.95 33.78
N MET A 558 -22.97 6.83 32.95
CA MET A 558 -22.81 6.56 31.52
C MET A 558 -21.36 6.27 31.22
N ILE A 559 -21.06 5.05 30.76
CA ILE A 559 -19.72 4.69 30.27
C ILE A 559 -19.45 5.44 28.96
N ILE A 560 -18.34 6.19 28.91
CA ILE A 560 -17.92 6.99 27.76
C ILE A 560 -16.83 6.25 27.00
N TYR A 561 -15.78 5.79 27.67
CA TYR A 561 -14.65 5.09 27.09
C TYR A 561 -14.06 4.04 28.05
N HIS A 562 -13.24 3.19 27.47
CA HIS A 562 -12.34 2.30 28.19
C HIS A 562 -10.94 2.41 27.59
N ILE A 563 -9.92 2.52 28.42
CA ILE A 563 -8.50 2.51 28.05
C ILE A 563 -7.89 1.23 28.57
N ASP A 564 -7.29 0.42 27.71
CA ASP A 564 -6.58 -0.78 28.11
C ASP A 564 -5.14 -0.46 28.62
N ASP A 565 -4.45 -1.46 29.16
CA ASP A 565 -3.06 -1.33 29.65
C ASP A 565 -2.05 -0.94 28.56
N SER A 566 -2.41 -1.06 27.30
CA SER A 566 -1.63 -0.64 26.14
C SER A 566 -1.97 0.78 25.68
N SER A 567 -2.74 1.53 26.46
CA SER A 567 -3.28 2.87 26.12
C SER A 567 -4.13 2.92 24.86
N VAL A 568 -4.77 1.79 24.48
CA VAL A 568 -5.71 1.76 23.37
C VAL A 568 -7.11 2.11 23.87
N VAL A 569 -7.70 3.16 23.29
CA VAL A 569 -9.03 3.64 23.67
C VAL A 569 -10.12 2.91 22.89
N SER A 570 -11.16 2.50 23.61
CA SER A 570 -12.43 2.03 23.04
C SER A 570 -13.56 2.96 23.50
N PHE A 571 -14.37 3.45 22.57
CA PHE A 571 -15.50 4.32 22.87
C PHE A 571 -16.80 3.53 22.94
N ASN A 572 -17.63 3.89 23.90
CA ASN A 572 -18.97 3.30 24.03
C ASN A 572 -19.86 3.69 22.85
N LYS A 573 -20.56 2.73 22.29
CA LYS A 573 -21.48 2.91 21.16
C LYS A 573 -22.87 2.44 21.53
N SER A 574 -23.89 3.16 21.08
CA SER A 574 -25.29 2.88 21.39
C SER A 574 -25.71 1.43 21.09
N THR A 575 -25.26 0.89 19.96
CA THR A 575 -25.61 -0.48 19.51
C THR A 575 -24.61 -1.54 19.92
N LYS A 576 -23.40 -1.13 20.37
CA LYS A 576 -22.33 -2.04 20.78
C LYS A 576 -21.64 -1.46 22.03
N PRO A 577 -22.23 -1.65 23.20
CA PRO A 577 -21.66 -1.17 24.45
C PRO A 577 -20.30 -1.83 24.74
N ILE A 578 -19.46 -1.12 25.47
CA ILE A 578 -18.18 -1.63 25.94
C ILE A 578 -18.44 -2.82 26.88
N PRO A 579 -17.88 -4.02 26.60
CA PRO A 579 -18.01 -5.13 27.54
C PRO A 579 -17.23 -4.87 28.82
N GLN A 580 -17.51 -5.63 29.86
CA GLN A 580 -16.71 -5.61 31.07
C GLN A 580 -15.33 -6.24 30.78
N TYR A 581 -14.28 -5.50 31.10
CA TYR A 581 -12.89 -5.93 31.03
C TYR A 581 -12.32 -6.08 32.44
N ASP A 582 -11.38 -6.98 32.60
CA ASP A 582 -10.71 -7.23 33.88
C ASP A 582 -9.56 -6.26 34.17
N GLN A 583 -9.10 -5.52 33.15
CA GLN A 583 -7.93 -4.61 33.21
C GLN A 583 -8.24 -3.29 32.49
N GLY A 584 -7.54 -2.21 32.90
CA GLY A 584 -7.67 -0.90 32.29
C GLY A 584 -8.53 0.07 33.11
N THR A 585 -8.89 1.19 32.47
CA THR A 585 -9.62 2.29 33.11
C THR A 585 -10.87 2.65 32.31
N TYR A 586 -12.01 2.80 33.01
CA TYR A 586 -13.26 3.27 32.44
C TYR A 586 -13.42 4.76 32.71
N GLY A 587 -13.70 5.54 31.68
CA GLY A 587 -14.20 6.91 31.82
C GLY A 587 -15.73 6.90 31.86
N ILE A 588 -16.30 7.35 32.95
CA ILE A 588 -17.74 7.41 33.17
C ILE A 588 -18.22 8.85 33.43
N LEU A 589 -19.40 9.18 32.94
CA LEU A 589 -20.04 10.44 33.22
C LEU A 589 -20.91 10.27 34.51
N ARG A 590 -20.49 10.90 35.59
CA ARG A 590 -21.09 10.80 36.95
C ARG A 590 -21.40 12.17 37.51
N ASP A 591 -22.47 12.28 38.32
CA ASP A 591 -22.82 13.51 39.00
C ASP A 591 -21.68 14.00 39.94
N VAL A 592 -21.44 15.29 39.94
CA VAL A 592 -20.52 15.93 40.90
C VAL A 592 -21.29 16.13 42.18
N TYR A 593 -20.90 15.41 43.23
CA TYR A 593 -21.43 15.62 44.58
C TYR A 593 -20.66 16.75 45.28
#